data_c425a671c3db695acdb9ca92403d51c9
#
_entry.id   c425a671c3db695acdb9ca92403d51c9
#
_cell.length_a   1.000
_cell.length_b   1.000
_cell.length_c   1.000
_cell.angle_alpha   90.00
_cell.angle_beta   90.00
_cell.angle_gamma   90.00
#
_symmetry.space_group_name_H-M   'P 1'
#
loop_
_entity.id
_entity.type
_entity.pdbx_description
1 polymer ?
#
loop_
_entity_poly.entity_id
_entity_poly.type
_entity_poly.pdbx_seq_one_letter_code
_entity_poly.pdbx_strand_id
1 'polypeptide(L)'
;MINSNGVPLWYGMADTILSRPFNIINSQSYLSLSSKSLIEEITFTGDTVISINTDKNVVHHDILKHQNRYIGLSYKYFELKGNSKFSSLKGDGIVVYNADGKLLWEWNIFDFVDPIDEDNGYKIQEDWSHANGISIDSDGNFLISFRSFNQIWKINSLTGQIVWKLGINGDFDLSENEIFYQQHAIHKIDDDTYMLFDNGDAELRKSSRALIFKLDEKNNDFQIEKSVFLPDDLFSFKQGSVYLFDQDKLLFASSVNSRVVITNMNGEVLWNLNSDYSFYRAYYLNKML
;
A
#
# COMPACT_ATOMS: atom_id res chain seq x y z
N MET A 1 -11.34 16.05 -4.97
CA MET A 1 -12.02 15.16 -5.95
C MET A 1 -12.27 15.94 -7.22
N ILE A 2 -12.26 15.27 -8.33
CA ILE A 2 -12.50 15.86 -9.65
C ILE A 2 -13.55 15.03 -10.39
N ASN A 3 -14.23 15.63 -11.34
CA ASN A 3 -15.11 14.90 -12.26
C ASN A 3 -14.33 14.40 -13.51
N SER A 4 -15.03 13.72 -14.41
CA SER A 4 -14.44 13.18 -15.65
C SER A 4 -13.86 14.25 -16.60
N ASN A 5 -14.25 15.51 -16.44
CA ASN A 5 -13.72 16.65 -17.21
C ASN A 5 -12.52 17.32 -16.50
N GLY A 6 -12.03 16.75 -15.38
CA GLY A 6 -10.94 17.33 -14.60
C GLY A 6 -11.33 18.52 -13.72
N VAL A 7 -12.63 18.84 -13.61
CA VAL A 7 -13.10 19.96 -12.80
C VAL A 7 -13.09 19.56 -11.32
N PRO A 8 -12.42 20.32 -10.44
CA PRO A 8 -12.47 20.07 -9.00
C PRO A 8 -13.90 20.21 -8.47
N LEU A 9 -14.37 19.17 -7.77
CA LEU A 9 -15.66 19.14 -7.07
C LEU A 9 -15.51 19.34 -5.57
N TRP A 10 -14.40 18.85 -5.03
CA TRP A 10 -14.09 18.93 -3.61
C TRP A 10 -12.58 18.84 -3.41
N TYR A 11 -12.07 19.56 -2.42
CA TYR A 11 -10.70 19.41 -1.93
C TYR A 11 -10.66 19.63 -0.42
N GLY A 12 -9.79 18.88 0.25
CA GLY A 12 -9.41 19.09 1.64
C GLY A 12 -8.01 19.67 1.69
N MET A 13 -7.77 20.60 2.60
CA MET A 13 -6.43 21.16 2.85
C MET A 13 -5.76 20.34 3.96
N ALA A 14 -4.51 19.93 3.74
CA ALA A 14 -3.68 19.38 4.79
C ALA A 14 -2.69 20.46 5.26
N ASP A 15 -2.50 20.56 6.58
CA ASP A 15 -1.63 21.58 7.19
C ASP A 15 -0.15 21.43 6.87
N THR A 16 0.25 20.38 6.16
CA THR A 16 1.65 20.13 5.81
C THR A 16 1.82 19.57 4.40
N ILE A 17 2.99 19.88 3.81
CA ILE A 17 3.41 19.49 2.45
C ILE A 17 3.65 17.97 2.30
N LEU A 18 3.62 17.18 3.38
CA LEU A 18 3.89 15.76 3.33
C LEU A 18 2.65 15.00 2.84
N SER A 19 2.85 14.12 1.86
CA SER A 19 1.82 13.17 1.41
C SER A 19 1.36 12.33 2.59
N ARG A 20 0.09 12.51 2.98
CA ARG A 20 -0.49 11.77 4.08
C ARG A 20 -1.38 10.66 3.53
N PRO A 21 -1.40 9.50 4.16
CA PRO A 21 -2.33 8.46 3.79
C PRO A 21 -3.76 8.99 3.90
N PHE A 22 -4.54 8.63 2.92
CA PHE A 22 -5.93 8.95 2.77
C PHE A 22 -6.62 7.69 2.27
N ASN A 23 -7.69 7.28 2.93
CA ASN A 23 -8.46 6.11 2.51
C ASN A 23 -9.96 6.41 2.57
N ILE A 24 -10.66 6.15 1.49
CA ILE A 24 -12.10 6.36 1.42
C ILE A 24 -12.80 5.20 2.14
N ILE A 25 -13.64 5.52 3.12
CA ILE A 25 -14.43 4.53 3.85
C ILE A 25 -15.74 4.24 3.10
N ASN A 26 -16.41 5.30 2.68
CA ASN A 26 -17.70 5.24 1.97
C ASN A 26 -17.96 6.56 1.23
N SER A 27 -19.17 6.76 0.71
CA SER A 27 -19.56 7.99 0.01
C SER A 27 -19.66 9.24 0.92
N GLN A 28 -19.56 9.10 2.24
CA GLN A 28 -19.75 10.20 3.20
C GLN A 28 -18.49 10.57 3.95
N SER A 29 -17.55 9.64 4.15
CA SER A 29 -16.36 9.84 4.98
C SER A 29 -15.11 9.14 4.45
N TYR A 30 -13.98 9.64 4.92
CA TYR A 30 -12.65 9.13 4.62
C TYR A 30 -11.78 9.10 5.89
N LEU A 31 -10.75 8.26 5.88
CA LEU A 31 -9.66 8.31 6.84
C LEU A 31 -8.57 9.25 6.34
N SER A 32 -8.03 10.03 7.25
CA SER A 32 -6.86 10.88 7.03
C SER A 32 -5.88 10.70 8.17
N LEU A 33 -4.60 10.69 7.83
CA LEU A 33 -3.54 10.84 8.82
C LEU A 33 -3.23 12.33 8.97
N SER A 34 -3.95 13.02 9.85
CA SER A 34 -3.86 14.47 10.02
C SER A 34 -2.52 14.92 10.62
N SER A 35 -1.83 14.02 11.36
CA SER A 35 -0.42 14.13 11.72
C SER A 35 0.21 12.74 11.78
N LYS A 36 1.51 12.61 12.01
CA LYS A 36 2.20 11.32 12.17
C LYS A 36 1.65 10.45 13.32
N SER A 37 0.87 11.05 14.20
CA SER A 37 0.28 10.39 15.37
C SER A 37 -1.22 10.65 15.53
N LEU A 38 -1.91 11.09 14.46
CA LEU A 38 -3.34 11.41 14.53
C LEU A 38 -4.08 10.84 13.33
N ILE A 39 -4.84 9.76 13.57
CA ILE A 39 -5.76 9.18 12.58
C ILE A 39 -7.14 9.79 12.80
N GLU A 40 -7.74 10.33 11.75
CA GLU A 40 -9.08 10.90 11.81
C GLU A 40 -9.99 10.30 10.74
N GLU A 41 -11.23 10.04 11.12
CA GLU A 41 -12.34 9.82 10.20
C GLU A 41 -13.07 11.15 10.03
N ILE A 42 -13.11 11.66 8.81
CA ILE A 42 -13.63 12.98 8.49
C ILE A 42 -14.70 12.82 7.40
N THR A 43 -15.83 13.51 7.56
CA THR A 43 -16.86 13.58 6.52
C THR A 43 -16.38 14.46 5.35
N PHE A 44 -16.97 14.30 4.17
CA PHE A 44 -16.71 15.20 3.06
C PHE A 44 -17.26 16.62 3.28
N THR A 45 -18.06 16.84 4.33
CA THR A 45 -18.50 18.17 4.79
C THR A 45 -17.51 18.83 5.74
N GLY A 46 -16.48 18.07 6.21
CA GLY A 46 -15.39 18.58 7.06
C GLY A 46 -15.56 18.28 8.54
N ASP A 47 -16.61 17.54 8.93
CA ASP A 47 -16.84 17.19 10.34
C ASP A 47 -15.96 16.00 10.74
N THR A 48 -15.24 16.11 11.85
CA THR A 48 -14.49 14.99 12.43
C THR A 48 -15.44 14.04 13.16
N VAL A 49 -15.54 12.82 12.68
CA VAL A 49 -16.35 11.74 13.27
C VAL A 49 -15.59 11.02 14.37
N ILE A 50 -14.32 10.70 14.11
CA ILE A 50 -13.42 10.00 15.02
C ILE A 50 -12.05 10.67 14.95
N SER A 51 -11.39 10.75 16.13
CA SER A 51 -10.03 11.24 16.26
C SER A 51 -9.25 10.32 17.19
N ILE A 52 -8.20 9.67 16.68
CA ILE A 52 -7.40 8.70 17.40
C ILE A 52 -5.96 9.21 17.48
N ASN A 53 -5.54 9.55 18.69
CA ASN A 53 -4.13 9.83 18.95
C ASN A 53 -3.37 8.51 19.10
N THR A 54 -2.38 8.27 18.25
CA THR A 54 -1.56 7.06 18.25
C THR A 54 -0.35 7.15 19.18
N ASP A 55 -0.21 8.28 19.92
CA ASP A 55 0.83 8.55 20.91
C ASP A 55 2.26 8.28 20.41
N LYS A 56 2.82 7.14 20.82
CA LYS A 56 4.20 6.72 20.51
C LYS A 56 4.36 6.13 19.11
N ASN A 57 3.25 5.70 18.49
CA ASN A 57 3.31 5.05 17.20
C ASN A 57 3.25 6.09 16.09
N VAL A 58 4.36 6.23 15.39
CA VAL A 58 4.42 7.06 14.18
C VAL A 58 3.81 6.28 13.03
N VAL A 59 2.56 6.63 12.69
CA VAL A 59 1.83 6.00 11.59
C VAL A 59 2.26 6.63 10.26
N HIS A 60 2.31 5.81 9.20
CA HIS A 60 2.77 6.24 7.88
C HIS A 60 2.13 5.45 6.74
N HIS A 61 2.32 5.90 5.53
CA HIS A 61 1.99 5.31 4.23
C HIS A 61 0.56 4.83 4.06
N ASP A 62 -0.02 4.06 5.00
CA ASP A 62 -1.34 3.49 4.82
C ASP A 62 -2.11 3.34 6.13
N ILE A 63 -3.41 3.61 6.05
CA ILE A 63 -4.39 3.45 7.14
C ILE A 63 -5.67 2.87 6.56
N LEU A 64 -6.35 2.04 7.31
CA LEU A 64 -7.65 1.50 6.91
C LEU A 64 -8.58 1.32 8.10
N LYS A 65 -9.87 1.27 7.82
CA LYS A 65 -10.92 0.90 8.78
C LYS A 65 -11.49 -0.46 8.40
N HIS A 66 -11.47 -1.38 9.34
CA HIS A 66 -12.11 -2.68 9.18
C HIS A 66 -12.99 -2.95 10.39
N GLN A 67 -14.29 -3.12 10.16
CA GLN A 67 -15.30 -3.17 11.22
C GLN A 67 -15.20 -1.88 12.09
N ASN A 68 -15.00 -1.99 13.40
CA ASN A 68 -14.80 -0.87 14.31
C ASN A 68 -13.35 -0.70 14.75
N ARG A 69 -12.39 -1.13 13.91
CA ARG A 69 -10.96 -1.04 14.16
C ARG A 69 -10.31 -0.13 13.15
N TYR A 70 -9.35 0.66 13.61
CA TYR A 70 -8.53 1.57 12.83
C TYR A 70 -7.11 1.01 12.82
N ILE A 71 -6.61 0.74 11.62
CA ILE A 71 -5.38 -0.03 11.41
C ILE A 71 -4.43 0.85 10.62
N GLY A 72 -3.18 0.91 11.04
CA GLY A 72 -2.15 1.68 10.35
C GLY A 72 -0.82 0.95 10.32
N LEU A 73 -0.01 1.25 9.31
CA LEU A 73 1.40 0.92 9.31
C LEU A 73 2.13 1.86 10.26
N SER A 74 3.07 1.36 11.05
CA SER A 74 3.84 2.16 12.00
C SER A 74 5.33 1.88 11.87
N TYR A 75 6.17 2.90 12.11
CA TYR A 75 7.63 2.70 12.16
C TYR A 75 8.04 1.92 13.40
N LYS A 76 9.02 1.02 13.21
CA LYS A 76 9.72 0.28 14.24
C LYS A 76 11.23 0.47 14.03
N TYR A 77 11.99 0.38 15.11
CA TYR A 77 13.43 0.61 15.06
C TYR A 77 14.18 -0.54 15.70
N PHE A 78 15.27 -0.94 15.07
CA PHE A 78 16.21 -1.95 15.54
C PHE A 78 17.59 -1.30 15.73
N GLU A 79 18.05 -1.23 16.96
CA GLU A 79 19.34 -0.64 17.31
C GLU A 79 20.50 -1.55 16.88
N LEU A 80 21.41 -1.01 16.09
CA LEU A 80 22.62 -1.73 15.66
C LEU A 80 23.74 -1.47 16.66
N LYS A 81 24.39 -2.55 17.09
CA LYS A 81 25.56 -2.48 17.98
C LYS A 81 26.85 -2.54 17.18
N GLY A 82 27.86 -1.80 17.59
CA GLY A 82 29.21 -1.83 16.99
C GLY A 82 29.42 -0.77 15.91
N ASN A 83 30.41 -0.98 15.04
CA ASN A 83 30.84 -0.05 13.97
C ASN A 83 29.97 -0.23 12.70
N SER A 84 28.65 -0.17 12.84
CA SER A 84 27.75 -0.19 11.70
C SER A 84 27.72 1.17 11.00
N LYS A 85 27.43 1.18 9.70
CA LYS A 85 27.16 2.38 8.90
C LYS A 85 25.95 3.16 9.43
N PHE A 86 25.00 2.47 10.06
CA PHE A 86 23.78 3.02 10.61
C PHE A 86 23.74 2.78 12.12
N SER A 87 23.17 3.71 12.90
CA SER A 87 22.93 3.53 14.33
C SER A 87 21.73 2.64 14.60
N SER A 88 20.75 2.69 13.70
CA SER A 88 19.54 1.85 13.76
C SER A 88 19.01 1.57 12.36
N LEU A 89 18.23 0.51 12.24
CA LEU A 89 17.44 0.22 11.05
C LEU A 89 15.99 0.60 11.32
N LYS A 90 15.36 1.26 10.35
CA LYS A 90 13.95 1.57 10.37
C LYS A 90 13.19 0.46 9.65
N GLY A 91 12.41 -0.28 10.39
CA GLY A 91 11.44 -1.27 9.88
C GLY A 91 10.01 -0.82 10.11
N ASP A 92 9.11 -1.73 9.93
CA ASP A 92 7.69 -1.46 9.95
C ASP A 92 6.93 -2.39 10.89
N GLY A 93 5.75 -1.96 11.30
CA GLY A 93 4.82 -2.71 12.08
C GLY A 93 3.38 -2.35 11.74
N ILE A 94 2.45 -3.00 12.43
CA ILE A 94 1.02 -2.73 12.36
C ILE A 94 0.56 -2.26 13.73
N VAL A 95 -0.33 -1.30 13.77
CA VAL A 95 -1.05 -0.87 14.97
C VAL A 95 -2.54 -0.91 14.71
N VAL A 96 -3.29 -1.44 15.68
CA VAL A 96 -4.75 -1.57 15.62
C VAL A 96 -5.37 -0.88 16.83
N TYR A 97 -6.22 0.09 16.57
CA TYR A 97 -6.94 0.87 17.58
C TYR A 97 -8.44 0.63 17.50
N ASN A 98 -9.15 0.79 18.62
CA ASN A 98 -10.60 0.97 18.61
C ASN A 98 -10.97 2.44 18.39
N ALA A 99 -12.27 2.71 18.27
CA ALA A 99 -12.79 4.08 18.09
C ALA A 99 -12.51 5.04 19.26
N ASP A 100 -12.27 4.51 20.46
CA ASP A 100 -11.92 5.29 21.64
C ASP A 100 -10.41 5.62 21.72
N GLY A 101 -9.64 5.21 20.71
CA GLY A 101 -8.19 5.43 20.65
C GLY A 101 -7.37 4.45 21.49
N LYS A 102 -7.98 3.37 22.01
CA LYS A 102 -7.25 2.34 22.75
C LYS A 102 -6.52 1.44 21.77
N LEU A 103 -5.19 1.25 21.95
CA LEU A 103 -4.41 0.24 21.25
C LEU A 103 -4.90 -1.16 21.63
N LEU A 104 -5.35 -1.91 20.63
CA LEU A 104 -5.86 -3.27 20.78
C LEU A 104 -4.81 -4.33 20.46
N TRP A 105 -3.97 -4.05 19.45
CA TRP A 105 -2.97 -4.97 18.96
C TRP A 105 -1.85 -4.24 18.24
N GLU A 106 -0.64 -4.80 18.33
CA GLU A 106 0.56 -4.27 17.71
C GLU A 106 1.42 -5.41 17.19
N TRP A 107 2.04 -5.20 16.05
CA TRP A 107 3.00 -6.11 15.43
C TRP A 107 4.27 -5.36 15.07
N ASN A 108 5.40 -6.04 15.21
CA ASN A 108 6.71 -5.49 14.89
C ASN A 108 7.49 -6.51 14.08
N ILE A 109 7.98 -6.12 12.90
CA ILE A 109 8.71 -7.00 11.99
C ILE A 109 9.96 -7.62 12.66
N PHE A 110 10.62 -6.88 13.54
CA PHE A 110 11.83 -7.32 14.22
C PHE A 110 11.61 -8.39 15.29
N ASP A 111 10.37 -8.66 15.67
CA ASP A 111 10.02 -9.78 16.54
C ASP A 111 9.99 -11.12 15.78
N PHE A 112 9.99 -11.07 14.44
CA PHE A 112 9.84 -12.24 13.56
C PHE A 112 11.02 -12.44 12.62
N VAL A 113 11.77 -11.39 12.32
CA VAL A 113 12.93 -11.43 11.40
C VAL A 113 14.07 -10.64 12.00
N ASP A 114 15.20 -11.31 12.22
CA ASP A 114 16.45 -10.65 12.62
C ASP A 114 17.05 -9.95 11.40
N PRO A 115 17.17 -8.61 11.38
CA PRO A 115 17.65 -7.90 10.20
C PRO A 115 19.15 -8.05 9.95
N ILE A 116 19.91 -8.56 10.93
CA ILE A 116 21.36 -8.80 10.81
C ILE A 116 21.71 -10.27 10.52
N ASP A 117 20.73 -11.14 10.44
CA ASP A 117 20.92 -12.52 9.99
C ASP A 117 21.17 -12.51 8.48
N GLU A 118 22.38 -12.92 8.07
CA GLU A 118 22.82 -12.95 6.68
C GLU A 118 22.01 -13.95 5.83
N ASP A 119 21.44 -14.97 6.47
CA ASP A 119 20.67 -16.01 5.80
C ASP A 119 19.25 -15.55 5.42
N ASN A 120 18.78 -14.41 5.96
CA ASN A 120 17.46 -13.89 5.64
C ASN A 120 17.35 -13.29 4.22
N GLY A 121 18.47 -13.03 3.55
CA GLY A 121 18.56 -12.52 2.18
C GLY A 121 18.18 -11.04 2.03
N TYR A 122 17.94 -10.30 3.10
CA TYR A 122 17.58 -8.88 3.03
C TYR A 122 18.79 -7.97 3.16
N LYS A 123 18.83 -6.97 2.29
CA LYS A 123 19.93 -5.99 2.31
C LYS A 123 19.82 -5.09 3.54
N ILE A 124 20.91 -4.92 4.27
CA ILE A 124 21.01 -3.95 5.36
C ILE A 124 21.04 -2.54 4.78
N GLN A 125 20.01 -1.75 5.09
CA GLN A 125 19.86 -0.34 4.72
C GLN A 125 19.05 0.41 5.79
N GLU A 126 19.17 1.73 5.87
CA GLU A 126 18.53 2.53 6.91
C GLU A 126 17.01 2.37 6.92
N ASP A 127 16.36 2.45 5.77
CA ASP A 127 14.92 2.18 5.57
C ASP A 127 14.73 0.72 5.14
N TRP A 128 14.82 -0.19 6.12
CA TRP A 128 15.06 -1.61 5.90
C TRP A 128 13.93 -2.32 5.18
N SER A 129 12.70 -2.23 5.68
CA SER A 129 11.55 -2.97 5.13
C SER A 129 10.65 -2.12 4.23
N HIS A 130 10.49 -0.83 4.53
CA HIS A 130 9.71 0.13 3.76
C HIS A 130 8.31 -0.37 3.39
N ALA A 131 7.49 -0.67 4.42
CA ALA A 131 6.09 -1.02 4.18
C ALA A 131 5.33 0.19 3.62
N ASN A 132 4.58 -0.03 2.54
CA ASN A 132 3.91 1.05 1.81
C ASN A 132 2.43 0.80 1.49
N GLY A 133 1.90 -0.33 1.92
CA GLY A 133 0.50 -0.68 1.74
C GLY A 133 0.07 -1.77 2.70
N ILE A 134 -1.15 -1.66 3.22
CA ILE A 134 -1.80 -2.68 4.04
C ILE A 134 -3.22 -2.89 3.55
N SER A 135 -3.65 -4.14 3.46
CA SER A 135 -5.03 -4.51 3.21
C SER A 135 -5.45 -5.70 4.07
N ILE A 136 -6.74 -6.02 4.06
CA ILE A 136 -7.30 -7.16 4.79
C ILE A 136 -7.69 -8.23 3.77
N ASP A 137 -7.24 -9.45 4.01
CA ASP A 137 -7.68 -10.61 3.25
C ASP A 137 -9.05 -11.12 3.72
N SER A 138 -9.69 -12.01 2.95
CA SER A 138 -11.02 -12.57 3.25
C SER A 138 -11.08 -13.34 4.57
N ASP A 139 -9.97 -13.90 5.02
CA ASP A 139 -9.83 -14.59 6.30
C ASP A 139 -9.57 -13.65 7.49
N GLY A 140 -9.53 -12.33 7.24
CA GLY A 140 -9.28 -11.30 8.25
C GLY A 140 -7.81 -11.09 8.59
N ASN A 141 -6.88 -11.75 7.89
CA ASN A 141 -5.45 -11.55 8.04
C ASN A 141 -4.96 -10.31 7.28
N PHE A 142 -3.79 -9.79 7.67
CA PHE A 142 -3.21 -8.61 7.03
C PHE A 142 -2.35 -9.00 5.84
N LEU A 143 -2.49 -8.24 4.74
CA LEU A 143 -1.57 -8.26 3.61
C LEU A 143 -0.74 -6.98 3.65
N ILE A 144 0.59 -7.09 3.74
CA ILE A 144 1.51 -5.96 3.79
C ILE A 144 2.44 -5.98 2.59
N SER A 145 2.56 -4.85 1.92
CA SER A 145 3.54 -4.64 0.86
C SER A 145 4.83 -4.07 1.43
N PHE A 146 5.92 -4.84 1.39
CA PHE A 146 7.26 -4.42 1.75
C PHE A 146 8.06 -4.07 0.49
N ARG A 147 8.17 -2.77 0.22
CA ARG A 147 8.81 -2.24 -0.99
C ARG A 147 10.29 -2.62 -1.10
N SER A 148 11.03 -2.50 0.00
CA SER A 148 12.47 -2.78 -0.01
C SER A 148 12.80 -4.25 -0.22
N PHE A 149 11.85 -5.14 0.06
CA PHE A 149 12.01 -6.58 -0.13
C PHE A 149 11.47 -7.07 -1.47
N ASN A 150 10.70 -6.26 -2.19
CA ASN A 150 9.91 -6.68 -3.34
C ASN A 150 8.99 -7.86 -2.97
N GLN A 151 8.32 -7.74 -1.82
CA GLN A 151 7.49 -8.82 -1.27
C GLN A 151 6.16 -8.30 -0.73
N ILE A 152 5.16 -9.20 -0.75
CA ILE A 152 3.92 -9.09 0.00
C ILE A 152 3.94 -10.17 1.07
N TRP A 153 3.63 -9.80 2.33
CA TRP A 153 3.52 -10.76 3.42
C TRP A 153 2.09 -10.85 3.92
N LYS A 154 1.63 -12.06 4.17
CA LYS A 154 0.40 -12.31 4.91
C LYS A 154 0.72 -12.55 6.37
N ILE A 155 0.10 -11.74 7.24
CA ILE A 155 0.32 -11.79 8.68
C ILE A 155 -0.98 -12.21 9.35
N ASN A 156 -0.93 -13.24 10.20
CA ASN A 156 -2.07 -13.67 10.98
C ASN A 156 -2.45 -12.58 11.98
N SER A 157 -3.68 -12.07 11.87
CA SER A 157 -4.17 -10.91 12.63
C SER A 157 -4.37 -11.18 14.14
N LEU A 158 -4.35 -12.44 14.55
CA LEU A 158 -4.49 -12.84 15.96
C LEU A 158 -3.14 -13.14 16.60
N THR A 159 -2.28 -13.91 15.91
CA THR A 159 -1.02 -14.41 16.46
C THR A 159 0.19 -13.59 16.06
N GLY A 160 0.11 -12.79 14.98
CA GLY A 160 1.22 -12.08 14.38
C GLY A 160 2.16 -12.95 13.57
N GLN A 161 1.93 -14.25 13.48
CA GLN A 161 2.79 -15.14 12.69
C GLN A 161 2.71 -14.80 11.21
N ILE A 162 3.86 -14.85 10.53
CA ILE A 162 3.93 -14.74 9.08
C ILE A 162 3.34 -16.03 8.50
N VAL A 163 2.25 -15.89 7.73
CA VAL A 163 1.57 -17.04 7.11
C VAL A 163 2.32 -17.43 5.84
N TRP A 164 2.64 -16.44 5.01
CA TRP A 164 3.44 -16.60 3.81
C TRP A 164 4.06 -15.27 3.35
N LYS A 165 5.09 -15.39 2.51
CA LYS A 165 5.78 -14.31 1.81
C LYS A 165 5.69 -14.57 0.30
N LEU A 166 5.15 -13.61 -0.45
CA LEU A 166 5.10 -13.65 -1.92
C LEU A 166 6.08 -12.63 -2.49
N GLY A 167 6.87 -13.01 -3.46
CA GLY A 167 7.85 -12.15 -4.13
C GLY A 167 9.25 -12.76 -4.13
N ILE A 168 10.27 -11.94 -4.33
CA ILE A 168 11.67 -12.39 -4.41
C ILE A 168 12.08 -13.07 -3.11
N ASN A 169 12.61 -14.30 -3.19
CA ASN A 169 12.98 -15.13 -2.04
C ASN A 169 11.80 -15.39 -1.06
N GLY A 170 10.57 -15.41 -1.57
CA GLY A 170 9.38 -15.78 -0.80
C GLY A 170 9.08 -17.27 -0.85
N ASP A 171 7.87 -17.63 -0.42
CA ASP A 171 7.43 -19.03 -0.30
C ASP A 171 6.84 -19.59 -1.61
N PHE A 172 6.67 -18.74 -2.62
CA PHE A 172 6.12 -19.09 -3.93
C PHE A 172 7.23 -19.08 -4.99
N ASP A 173 7.30 -20.11 -5.82
CA ASP A 173 8.24 -20.17 -6.95
C ASP A 173 7.73 -19.28 -8.08
N LEU A 174 8.34 -18.10 -8.24
CA LEU A 174 7.98 -17.15 -9.29
C LEU A 174 8.94 -17.24 -10.47
N SER A 175 8.40 -17.37 -11.67
CA SER A 175 9.15 -17.18 -12.91
C SER A 175 9.52 -15.71 -13.12
N GLU A 176 10.48 -15.42 -14.01
CA GLU A 176 10.97 -14.06 -14.27
C GLU A 176 9.85 -13.06 -14.61
N ASN A 177 8.84 -13.49 -15.36
CA ASN A 177 7.71 -12.65 -15.73
C ASN A 177 6.71 -12.39 -14.58
N GLU A 178 6.77 -13.19 -13.53
CA GLU A 178 5.92 -13.10 -12.35
C GLU A 178 6.52 -12.20 -11.28
N ILE A 179 7.82 -11.95 -11.32
CA ILE A 179 8.50 -11.08 -10.39
C ILE A 179 7.96 -9.65 -10.53
N PHE A 180 7.69 -9.04 -9.39
CA PHE A 180 7.31 -7.63 -9.26
C PHE A 180 8.36 -6.86 -8.46
N TYR A 181 8.45 -5.56 -8.72
CA TYR A 181 9.45 -4.70 -8.11
C TYR A 181 8.82 -3.46 -7.50
N GLN A 182 9.27 -3.10 -6.29
CA GLN A 182 8.95 -1.84 -5.61
C GLN A 182 7.44 -1.55 -5.54
N GLN A 183 6.64 -2.60 -5.47
CA GLN A 183 5.19 -2.62 -5.60
C GLN A 183 4.47 -1.76 -4.56
N HIS A 184 3.26 -1.31 -4.90
CA HIS A 184 2.34 -0.55 -4.06
C HIS A 184 0.92 -1.11 -4.18
N ALA A 185 0.05 -0.65 -3.27
CA ALA A 185 -1.40 -0.83 -3.35
C ALA A 185 -1.87 -2.28 -3.55
N ILE A 186 -1.27 -3.23 -2.81
CA ILE A 186 -1.78 -4.60 -2.75
C ILE A 186 -3.20 -4.61 -2.19
N HIS A 187 -4.12 -5.26 -2.87
CA HIS A 187 -5.47 -5.50 -2.38
C HIS A 187 -6.11 -6.70 -3.07
N LYS A 188 -7.14 -7.23 -2.45
CA LYS A 188 -7.95 -8.30 -2.98
C LYS A 188 -9.06 -7.73 -3.85
N ILE A 189 -9.34 -8.35 -5.00
CA ILE A 189 -10.40 -7.94 -5.92
C ILE A 189 -11.51 -8.98 -6.05
N ASP A 190 -11.24 -10.25 -5.71
CA ASP A 190 -12.21 -11.34 -5.68
C ASP A 190 -11.69 -12.45 -4.73
N ASP A 191 -12.43 -13.53 -4.52
CA ASP A 191 -12.19 -14.56 -3.49
C ASP A 191 -10.77 -15.13 -3.45
N ASP A 192 -10.12 -15.35 -4.58
CA ASP A 192 -8.74 -15.84 -4.70
C ASP A 192 -7.85 -14.93 -5.55
N THR A 193 -8.37 -13.76 -5.94
CA THR A 193 -7.73 -12.87 -6.91
C THR A 193 -7.29 -11.57 -6.26
N TYR A 194 -6.05 -11.22 -6.49
CA TYR A 194 -5.38 -10.06 -5.94
C TYR A 194 -4.91 -9.12 -7.04
N MET A 195 -4.72 -7.87 -6.70
CA MET A 195 -4.13 -6.85 -7.56
C MET A 195 -3.08 -6.05 -6.81
N LEU A 196 -1.99 -5.71 -7.49
CA LEU A 196 -1.02 -4.74 -7.02
C LEU A 196 -0.55 -3.84 -8.16
N PHE A 197 -0.07 -2.67 -7.81
CA PHE A 197 0.69 -1.82 -8.71
C PHE A 197 2.15 -2.21 -8.64
N ASP A 198 2.62 -2.91 -9.66
CA ASP A 198 4.00 -3.27 -9.84
C ASP A 198 4.72 -2.09 -10.51
N ASN A 199 5.45 -1.34 -9.69
CA ASN A 199 6.14 -0.13 -10.14
C ASN A 199 7.21 -0.42 -11.20
N GLY A 200 7.78 -1.63 -11.16
CA GLY A 200 8.98 -1.93 -11.91
C GLY A 200 10.24 -1.40 -11.24
N ASP A 201 11.35 -1.53 -11.92
CA ASP A 201 12.66 -1.09 -11.47
C ASP A 201 13.41 -0.40 -12.61
N ALA A 202 14.13 0.68 -12.31
CA ALA A 202 14.78 1.50 -13.33
C ALA A 202 15.92 0.77 -14.09
N GLU A 203 16.47 -0.28 -13.49
CA GLU A 203 17.57 -1.06 -14.05
C GLU A 203 17.10 -2.43 -14.57
N LEU A 204 16.21 -3.10 -13.83
CA LEU A 204 15.79 -4.48 -14.13
C LEU A 204 14.58 -4.52 -15.08
N ARG A 205 13.59 -3.67 -14.85
CA ARG A 205 12.39 -3.57 -15.70
C ARG A 205 11.79 -2.17 -15.63
N LYS A 206 12.12 -1.34 -16.59
CA LYS A 206 11.65 0.05 -16.71
C LYS A 206 10.23 0.12 -17.29
N SER A 207 9.29 -0.54 -16.63
CA SER A 207 7.85 -0.47 -16.94
C SER A 207 7.01 -0.71 -15.71
N SER A 208 5.91 0.01 -15.57
CA SER A 208 4.94 -0.19 -14.51
C SER A 208 3.71 -0.93 -15.05
N ARG A 209 3.10 -1.78 -14.20
CA ARG A 209 1.92 -2.54 -14.59
C ARG A 209 0.93 -2.73 -13.44
N ALA A 210 -0.33 -2.96 -13.76
CA ALA A 210 -1.23 -3.69 -12.89
C ALA A 210 -0.90 -5.17 -13.01
N LEU A 211 -0.63 -5.82 -11.90
CA LEU A 211 -0.47 -7.27 -11.83
C LEU A 211 -1.69 -7.84 -11.12
N ILE A 212 -2.49 -8.62 -11.85
CA ILE A 212 -3.66 -9.33 -11.35
C ILE A 212 -3.29 -10.81 -11.31
N PHE A 213 -3.45 -11.45 -10.17
CA PHE A 213 -3.00 -12.81 -9.95
C PHE A 213 -3.87 -13.56 -8.96
N LYS A 214 -3.83 -14.89 -9.06
CA LYS A 214 -4.41 -15.81 -8.09
C LYS A 214 -3.35 -16.47 -7.23
N LEU A 215 -3.74 -16.83 -6.01
CA LEU A 215 -2.93 -17.60 -5.08
C LEU A 215 -3.69 -18.84 -4.63
N ASP A 216 -3.04 -19.99 -4.76
CA ASP A 216 -3.38 -21.19 -4.01
C ASP A 216 -2.41 -21.30 -2.82
N GLU A 217 -2.82 -20.75 -1.68
CA GLU A 217 -2.00 -20.71 -0.46
C GLU A 217 -1.66 -22.12 0.07
N LYS A 218 -2.47 -23.11 -0.26
CA LYS A 218 -2.27 -24.50 0.22
C LYS A 218 -1.14 -25.19 -0.52
N ASN A 219 -1.01 -24.89 -1.81
CA ASN A 219 -0.01 -25.52 -2.68
C ASN A 219 1.16 -24.57 -3.00
N ASN A 220 1.15 -23.36 -2.45
CA ASN A 220 2.10 -22.29 -2.75
C ASN A 220 2.18 -22.00 -4.26
N ASP A 221 1.03 -22.04 -4.94
CA ASP A 221 0.94 -21.80 -6.37
C ASP A 221 0.51 -20.36 -6.65
N PHE A 222 1.18 -19.77 -7.62
CA PHE A 222 0.97 -18.40 -8.08
C PHE A 222 0.64 -18.40 -9.58
N GLN A 223 -0.45 -17.76 -9.95
CA GLN A 223 -0.85 -17.66 -11.34
C GLN A 223 -1.19 -16.24 -11.74
N ILE A 224 -0.50 -15.69 -12.74
CA ILE A 224 -0.90 -14.42 -13.35
C ILE A 224 -2.20 -14.61 -14.14
N GLU A 225 -3.23 -13.88 -13.74
CA GLU A 225 -4.46 -13.73 -14.53
C GLU A 225 -4.29 -12.66 -15.61
N LYS A 226 -3.66 -11.53 -15.25
CA LYS A 226 -3.46 -10.43 -16.18
C LYS A 226 -2.28 -9.54 -15.77
N SER A 227 -1.50 -9.12 -16.77
CA SER A 227 -0.54 -8.02 -16.67
C SER A 227 -0.97 -6.90 -17.61
N VAL A 228 -1.26 -5.72 -17.05
CA VAL A 228 -1.65 -4.55 -17.85
C VAL A 228 -0.58 -3.49 -17.69
N PHE A 229 0.26 -3.35 -18.69
CA PHE A 229 1.36 -2.38 -18.70
C PHE A 229 0.87 -0.98 -18.99
N LEU A 230 1.43 -0.01 -18.28
CA LEU A 230 1.31 1.39 -18.63
C LEU A 230 2.23 1.72 -19.83
N PRO A 231 1.88 2.72 -20.66
CA PRO A 231 2.81 3.30 -21.63
C PRO A 231 4.15 3.71 -20.99
N ASP A 232 5.23 3.64 -21.74
CA ASP A 232 6.60 3.86 -21.24
C ASP A 232 6.80 5.26 -20.62
N ASP A 233 6.11 6.28 -21.12
CA ASP A 233 6.12 7.64 -20.59
C ASP A 233 5.41 7.78 -19.24
N LEU A 234 4.72 6.74 -18.80
CA LEU A 234 4.03 6.63 -17.51
C LEU A 234 4.74 5.71 -16.51
N PHE A 235 5.98 5.30 -16.79
CA PHE A 235 6.78 4.56 -15.83
C PHE A 235 6.94 5.31 -14.51
N SER A 236 6.57 4.68 -13.39
CA SER A 236 6.57 5.28 -12.06
C SER A 236 7.27 4.37 -11.06
N PHE A 237 8.58 4.57 -10.89
CA PHE A 237 9.45 3.72 -10.04
C PHE A 237 9.18 3.83 -8.54
N LYS A 238 8.25 4.69 -8.11
CA LYS A 238 7.86 4.85 -6.70
C LYS A 238 6.44 5.37 -6.60
N GLN A 239 5.80 5.08 -5.44
CA GLN A 239 4.44 5.52 -5.13
C GLN A 239 3.44 5.05 -6.19
N GLY A 240 2.24 5.62 -6.20
CA GLY A 240 1.22 5.27 -7.16
C GLY A 240 0.28 4.15 -6.67
N SER A 241 -0.69 3.86 -7.49
CA SER A 241 -1.70 2.84 -7.22
C SER A 241 -2.38 2.38 -8.49
N VAL A 242 -3.02 1.22 -8.42
CA VAL A 242 -3.98 0.76 -9.42
C VAL A 242 -5.20 0.18 -8.72
N TYR A 243 -6.38 0.45 -9.25
CA TYR A 243 -7.64 -0.13 -8.79
C TYR A 243 -8.50 -0.53 -9.97
N LEU A 244 -9.19 -1.67 -9.83
CA LEU A 244 -10.22 -2.08 -10.78
C LEU A 244 -11.40 -1.10 -10.67
N PHE A 245 -11.89 -0.66 -11.80
CA PHE A 245 -12.98 0.26 -11.92
C PHE A 245 -13.87 -0.14 -13.08
N ASP A 246 -15.17 -0.19 -12.86
CA ASP A 246 -16.16 -0.51 -13.90
C ASP A 246 -15.84 -1.85 -14.63
N GLN A 247 -15.60 -2.92 -13.84
CA GLN A 247 -15.33 -4.33 -14.23
C GLN A 247 -14.21 -4.57 -15.26
N ASP A 248 -14.03 -3.69 -16.24
CA ASP A 248 -13.14 -3.87 -17.40
C ASP A 248 -12.13 -2.72 -17.56
N LYS A 249 -11.99 -1.85 -16.58
CA LYS A 249 -11.07 -0.70 -16.61
C LYS A 249 -10.21 -0.64 -15.37
N LEU A 250 -9.07 0.00 -15.51
CA LEU A 250 -8.11 0.20 -14.43
C LEU A 250 -7.87 1.69 -14.24
N LEU A 251 -7.94 2.15 -13.00
CA LEU A 251 -7.57 3.49 -12.58
C LEU A 251 -6.16 3.47 -12.01
N PHE A 252 -5.22 4.09 -12.69
CA PHE A 252 -3.83 4.22 -12.25
C PHE A 252 -3.53 5.63 -11.73
N ALA A 253 -2.73 5.70 -10.67
CA ALA A 253 -1.97 6.88 -10.33
C ALA A 253 -0.49 6.63 -10.66
N SER A 254 0.02 7.30 -11.68
CA SER A 254 1.44 7.34 -12.02
C SER A 254 2.08 8.53 -11.32
N SER A 255 2.58 8.30 -10.11
CA SER A 255 2.99 9.37 -9.19
C SER A 255 4.15 10.21 -9.72
N VAL A 256 5.18 9.56 -10.24
CA VAL A 256 6.39 10.24 -10.75
C VAL A 256 6.06 11.17 -11.92
N ASN A 257 5.07 10.80 -12.71
CA ASN A 257 4.65 11.55 -13.92
C ASN A 257 3.53 12.54 -13.61
N SER A 258 3.06 12.63 -12.35
CA SER A 258 1.94 13.50 -11.96
C SER A 258 0.69 13.25 -12.80
N ARG A 259 0.41 11.96 -13.08
CA ARG A 259 -0.72 11.54 -13.92
C ARG A 259 -1.65 10.57 -13.22
N VAL A 260 -2.94 10.76 -13.48
CA VAL A 260 -3.97 9.75 -13.22
C VAL A 260 -4.55 9.34 -14.55
N VAL A 261 -4.57 8.04 -14.83
CA VAL A 261 -5.06 7.51 -16.09
C VAL A 261 -6.07 6.39 -15.88
N ILE A 262 -7.03 6.30 -16.78
CA ILE A 262 -7.91 5.13 -16.89
C ILE A 262 -7.52 4.38 -18.16
N THR A 263 -7.29 3.08 -18.02
CA THR A 263 -7.02 2.19 -19.15
C THR A 263 -8.10 1.14 -19.27
N ASN A 264 -8.20 0.53 -20.45
CA ASN A 264 -8.86 -0.78 -20.57
C ASN A 264 -7.90 -1.90 -20.12
N MET A 265 -8.37 -3.14 -20.14
CA MET A 265 -7.58 -4.32 -19.75
C MET A 265 -6.46 -4.69 -20.75
N ASN A 266 -6.30 -3.96 -21.83
CA ASN A 266 -5.19 -4.10 -22.78
C ASN A 266 -4.11 -3.00 -22.60
N GLY A 267 -4.29 -2.08 -21.64
CA GLY A 267 -3.36 -1.00 -21.37
C GLY A 267 -3.58 0.25 -22.24
N GLU A 268 -4.62 0.27 -23.09
CA GLU A 268 -4.96 1.45 -23.88
C GLU A 268 -5.54 2.55 -22.97
N VAL A 269 -4.97 3.75 -23.03
CA VAL A 269 -5.40 4.90 -22.23
C VAL A 269 -6.71 5.45 -22.77
N LEU A 270 -7.75 5.37 -21.94
CA LEU A 270 -9.10 5.88 -22.26
C LEU A 270 -9.32 7.28 -21.73
N TRP A 271 -8.67 7.63 -20.64
CA TRP A 271 -8.77 8.94 -20.00
C TRP A 271 -7.47 9.27 -19.27
N ASN A 272 -7.14 10.54 -19.17
CA ASN A 272 -5.88 11.01 -18.60
C ASN A 272 -6.06 12.38 -17.95
N LEU A 273 -5.52 12.54 -16.76
CA LEU A 273 -5.39 13.78 -16.02
C LEU A 273 -3.92 14.08 -15.78
N ASN A 274 -3.48 15.28 -16.15
CA ASN A 274 -2.18 15.83 -15.79
C ASN A 274 -2.32 16.81 -14.63
N SER A 275 -1.36 16.84 -13.74
CA SER A 275 -1.29 17.77 -12.62
C SER A 275 0.13 18.31 -12.47
N ASP A 276 0.26 19.48 -11.85
CA ASP A 276 1.56 20.02 -11.40
C ASP A 276 2.04 19.34 -10.09
N TYR A 277 1.18 18.50 -9.48
CA TYR A 277 1.45 17.81 -8.23
C TYR A 277 1.42 16.29 -8.43
N SER A 278 2.30 15.58 -7.74
CA SER A 278 2.29 14.12 -7.74
C SER A 278 1.09 13.56 -6.98
N PHE A 279 0.58 12.44 -7.44
CA PHE A 279 -0.50 11.69 -6.81
C PHE A 279 0.06 10.47 -6.10
N TYR A 280 -0.13 10.37 -4.78
CA TYR A 280 0.25 9.13 -4.08
C TYR A 280 -0.68 7.98 -4.45
N ARG A 281 -2.00 8.22 -4.46
CA ARG A 281 -3.06 7.29 -4.85
C ARG A 281 -4.20 8.02 -5.56
N ALA A 282 -4.96 7.28 -6.34
CA ALA A 282 -6.22 7.72 -6.94
C ALA A 282 -7.32 6.71 -6.63
N TYR A 283 -8.49 7.20 -6.24
CA TYR A 283 -9.67 6.39 -5.96
C TYR A 283 -10.83 6.83 -6.86
N TYR A 284 -11.68 5.89 -7.20
CA TYR A 284 -12.94 6.15 -7.88
C TYR A 284 -14.11 6.15 -6.91
N LEU A 285 -14.95 7.15 -7.00
CA LEU A 285 -16.19 7.27 -6.26
C LEU A 285 -17.36 7.24 -7.23
N ASN A 286 -18.20 6.21 -7.12
CA ASN A 286 -19.34 6.03 -8.03
C ASN A 286 -20.47 7.05 -7.77
N LYS A 287 -20.59 7.59 -6.56
CA LYS A 287 -21.56 8.60 -6.16
C LYS A 287 -21.05 9.38 -4.94
N MET A 288 -21.11 10.69 -5.02
CA MET A 288 -21.18 11.54 -3.82
C MET A 288 -22.66 11.77 -3.50
N LEU A 289 -23.02 11.59 -2.24
CA LEU A 289 -24.34 11.98 -1.74
C LEU A 289 -24.38 13.46 -1.44
#